data_e766affbf90949b25bdf79b2d62ad21d
#
_entry.id   e766affbf90949b25bdf79b2d62ad21d
#
_cell.length_a   1.000
_cell.length_b   1.000
_cell.length_c   1.000
_cell.angle_alpha   90.00
_cell.angle_beta   90.00
_cell.angle_gamma   90.00
#
_symmetry.space_group_name_H-M   'P 1'
#
loop_
_entity.id
_entity.type
_entity.pdbx_description
1 polymer ?
#
loop_
_entity_poly.entity_id
_entity_poly.type
_entity_poly.pdbx_seq_one_letter_code
_entity_poly.pdbx_strand_id
1 'polypeptide(L)'
;SKNQNNVGKKFLDKYKIIGTDKDYEKILKICKNIVIGVSFYKNLKIRKEIFKNLKNVGFNLPIIYSPKSYISKGAHIDEGSQVFHGVTINKNVNIGKNCIINSNSLIEHDVIIEKNSQISTGVIINGSCKIGENSFIGSRSVLRENINLKKNSFIKIGSIIK
;
A
#
# COMPACT_ATOMS: atom_id res chain seq x y z
N SER A 1 4.22 -17.80 2.66
CA SER A 1 3.10 -18.42 3.40
C SER A 1 3.51 -18.70 4.84
N LYS A 2 2.63 -18.44 5.81
CA LYS A 2 2.87 -18.83 7.22
C LYS A 2 2.74 -20.33 7.44
N ASN A 3 2.08 -21.07 6.55
CA ASN A 3 1.82 -22.50 6.68
C ASN A 3 2.78 -23.33 5.82
N GLN A 4 3.61 -24.14 6.47
CA GLN A 4 4.58 -25.02 5.84
C GLN A 4 3.93 -26.09 4.94
N ASN A 5 2.70 -26.52 5.24
CA ASN A 5 1.92 -27.46 4.45
C ASN A 5 1.52 -26.96 3.06
N ASN A 6 1.74 -25.66 2.77
CA ASN A 6 1.46 -25.07 1.47
C ASN A 6 2.71 -25.01 0.56
N VAL A 7 3.89 -25.26 1.08
CA VAL A 7 5.12 -25.25 0.28
C VAL A 7 5.06 -26.36 -0.77
N GLY A 8 5.42 -26.03 -1.99
CA GLY A 8 5.33 -26.96 -3.14
C GLY A 8 3.99 -26.95 -3.87
N LYS A 9 2.89 -26.50 -3.24
CA LYS A 9 1.58 -26.39 -3.89
C LYS A 9 1.57 -25.25 -4.91
N LYS A 10 0.71 -25.38 -5.92
CA LYS A 10 0.46 -24.28 -6.88
C LYS A 10 -0.56 -23.31 -6.31
N PHE A 11 -0.35 -22.04 -6.58
CA PHE A 11 -1.30 -20.96 -6.35
C PHE A 11 -1.81 -20.48 -7.72
N LEU A 12 -3.12 -20.37 -7.88
CA LEU A 12 -3.79 -20.06 -9.16
C LEU A 12 -3.31 -21.00 -10.31
N ASP A 13 -3.12 -22.28 -10.01
CA ASP A 13 -2.65 -23.33 -10.93
C ASP A 13 -1.34 -23.04 -11.68
N LYS A 14 -0.76 -21.88 -11.48
CA LYS A 14 0.40 -21.37 -12.21
C LYS A 14 1.63 -21.18 -11.34
N TYR A 15 1.47 -20.61 -10.15
CA TYR A 15 2.58 -20.17 -9.32
C TYR A 15 2.89 -21.14 -8.19
N LYS A 16 4.14 -21.59 -8.10
CA LYS A 16 4.56 -22.50 -7.03
C LYS A 16 4.88 -21.72 -5.74
N ILE A 17 4.39 -22.21 -4.61
CA ILE A 17 4.77 -21.70 -3.29
C ILE A 17 6.14 -22.27 -2.96
N ILE A 18 7.17 -21.41 -2.92
CA ILE A 18 8.58 -21.82 -2.79
C ILE A 18 9.10 -21.81 -1.35
N GLY A 19 8.33 -21.26 -0.41
CA GLY A 19 8.76 -21.19 0.99
C GLY A 19 7.75 -20.51 1.90
N THR A 20 8.14 -20.38 3.14
CA THR A 20 7.44 -19.68 4.22
C THR A 20 8.18 -18.39 4.62
N ASP A 21 7.63 -17.65 5.57
CA ASP A 21 8.27 -16.45 6.13
C ASP A 21 9.59 -16.77 6.88
N LYS A 22 9.89 -18.05 7.16
CA LYS A 22 11.17 -18.50 7.74
C LYS A 22 12.27 -18.72 6.69
N ASP A 23 11.92 -18.72 5.42
CA ASP A 23 12.82 -19.05 4.32
C ASP A 23 13.35 -17.81 3.58
N TYR A 24 13.15 -16.60 4.14
CA TYR A 24 13.50 -15.35 3.45
C TYR A 24 14.96 -15.30 2.98
N GLU A 25 15.93 -15.76 3.78
CA GLU A 25 17.34 -15.77 3.38
C GLU A 25 17.60 -16.68 2.16
N LYS A 26 16.93 -17.83 2.10
CA LYS A 26 17.00 -18.74 0.94
C LYS A 26 16.35 -18.12 -0.29
N ILE A 27 15.18 -17.48 -0.10
CA ILE A 27 14.44 -16.81 -1.17
C ILE A 27 15.22 -15.62 -1.71
N LEU A 28 15.91 -14.87 -0.85
CA LEU A 28 16.74 -13.74 -1.28
C LEU A 28 17.86 -14.15 -2.27
N LYS A 29 18.41 -15.37 -2.12
CA LYS A 29 19.39 -15.90 -3.07
C LYS A 29 18.81 -16.19 -4.45
N ILE A 30 17.49 -16.40 -4.55
CA ILE A 30 16.77 -16.69 -5.80
C ILE A 30 16.28 -15.40 -6.44
N CYS A 31 15.72 -14.48 -5.65
CA CYS A 31 15.13 -13.23 -6.13
C CYS A 31 15.29 -12.11 -5.09
N LYS A 32 15.85 -10.98 -5.53
CA LYS A 32 16.02 -9.79 -4.66
C LYS A 32 14.77 -8.92 -4.56
N ASN A 33 13.87 -8.99 -5.53
CA ASN A 33 12.67 -8.17 -5.57
C ASN A 33 11.47 -8.95 -5.02
N ILE A 34 10.74 -8.35 -4.09
CA ILE A 34 9.58 -9.00 -3.47
C ILE A 34 8.42 -8.00 -3.32
N VAL A 35 7.21 -8.51 -3.39
CA VAL A 35 5.98 -7.74 -3.20
C VAL A 35 5.18 -8.30 -2.03
N ILE A 36 4.62 -7.42 -1.22
CA ILE A 36 3.78 -7.81 -0.09
C ILE A 36 2.33 -7.92 -0.56
N GLY A 37 1.80 -9.14 -0.64
CA GLY A 37 0.41 -9.43 -1.02
C GLY A 37 -0.61 -9.27 0.12
N VAL A 38 -0.20 -8.76 1.28
CA VAL A 38 -1.08 -8.55 2.44
C VAL A 38 -1.54 -7.11 2.48
N SER A 39 -2.86 -6.89 2.49
CA SER A 39 -3.49 -5.58 2.72
C SER A 39 -3.95 -5.45 4.16
N PHE A 40 -4.78 -4.45 4.46
CA PHE A 40 -5.44 -4.33 5.75
C PHE A 40 -6.30 -5.57 6.04
N TYR A 41 -5.95 -6.25 7.12
CA TYR A 41 -6.79 -7.30 7.70
C TYR A 41 -6.81 -7.08 9.20
N LYS A 42 -7.94 -6.61 9.72
CA LYS A 42 -8.15 -6.23 11.13
C LYS A 42 -7.26 -5.08 11.63
N ASN A 43 -6.01 -4.96 11.16
CA ASN A 43 -5.10 -3.86 11.49
C ASN A 43 -3.95 -3.74 10.47
N LEU A 44 -3.22 -2.62 10.51
CA LEU A 44 -2.07 -2.36 9.62
C LEU A 44 -0.75 -2.98 10.13
N LYS A 45 -0.72 -3.56 11.32
CA LYS A 45 0.52 -4.04 11.96
C LYS A 45 1.18 -5.15 11.17
N ILE A 46 0.39 -6.13 10.70
CA ILE A 46 0.91 -7.31 9.98
C ILE A 46 1.72 -6.89 8.75
N ARG A 47 1.17 -6.03 7.89
CA ARG A 47 1.86 -5.57 6.69
C ARG A 47 3.13 -4.78 7.04
N LYS A 48 3.07 -3.91 8.05
CA LYS A 48 4.20 -3.13 8.55
C LYS A 48 5.35 -4.03 9.05
N GLU A 49 5.03 -5.08 9.81
CA GLU A 49 6.01 -6.05 10.31
C GLU A 49 6.67 -6.82 9.16
N ILE A 50 5.87 -7.30 8.19
CA ILE A 50 6.38 -7.97 7.00
C ILE A 50 7.34 -7.05 6.24
N PHE A 51 6.96 -5.80 6.01
CA PHE A 51 7.81 -4.80 5.33
C PHE A 51 9.15 -4.63 6.05
N LYS A 52 9.11 -4.42 7.37
CA LYS A 52 10.31 -4.27 8.20
C LYS A 52 11.22 -5.51 8.10
N ASN A 53 10.65 -6.71 8.23
CA ASN A 53 11.42 -7.95 8.19
C ASN A 53 12.07 -8.17 6.83
N LEU A 54 11.35 -7.93 5.74
CA LEU A 54 11.88 -8.05 4.38
C LEU A 54 13.03 -7.06 4.12
N LYS A 55 12.90 -5.81 4.60
CA LYS A 55 13.99 -4.82 4.50
C LYS A 55 15.21 -5.22 5.31
N ASN A 56 15.03 -5.75 6.51
CA ASN A 56 16.14 -6.21 7.37
C ASN A 56 16.90 -7.38 6.73
N VAL A 57 16.24 -8.27 6.01
CA VAL A 57 16.87 -9.38 5.27
C VAL A 57 17.59 -8.89 4.01
N GLY A 58 17.25 -7.72 3.48
CA GLY A 58 17.91 -7.11 2.32
C GLY A 58 17.11 -7.18 1.01
N PHE A 59 15.82 -7.46 1.06
CA PHE A 59 14.96 -7.42 -0.13
C PHE A 59 14.73 -6.00 -0.65
N ASN A 60 14.62 -5.88 -1.97
CA ASN A 60 14.06 -4.72 -2.62
C ASN A 60 12.52 -4.85 -2.67
N LEU A 61 11.82 -3.81 -2.32
CA LEU A 61 10.36 -3.74 -2.43
C LEU A 61 9.98 -2.69 -3.48
N PRO A 62 9.89 -3.06 -4.77
CA PRO A 62 9.57 -2.10 -5.82
C PRO A 62 8.19 -1.51 -5.63
N ILE A 63 7.98 -0.34 -6.21
CA ILE A 63 6.65 0.25 -6.38
C ILE A 63 5.89 -0.61 -7.40
N ILE A 64 4.67 -1.00 -7.08
CA ILE A 64 3.80 -1.70 -8.00
C ILE A 64 2.62 -0.81 -8.33
N TYR A 65 2.41 -0.54 -9.60
CA TYR A 65 1.25 0.22 -10.06
C TYR A 65 0.57 -0.44 -11.25
N SER A 66 -0.73 -0.29 -11.30
CA SER A 66 -1.52 -0.79 -12.42
C SER A 66 -1.26 0.05 -13.66
N PRO A 67 -1.11 -0.54 -14.85
CA PRO A 67 -1.05 0.21 -16.10
C PRO A 67 -2.37 0.97 -16.40
N LYS A 68 -3.45 0.68 -15.67
CA LYS A 68 -4.74 1.38 -15.76
C LYS A 68 -4.88 2.49 -14.69
N SER A 69 -3.81 2.87 -14.01
CA SER A 69 -3.77 4.03 -13.13
C SER A 69 -3.17 5.21 -13.87
N TYR A 70 -3.60 6.42 -13.51
CA TYR A 70 -2.96 7.66 -13.92
C TYR A 70 -2.10 8.18 -12.77
N ILE A 71 -0.83 8.39 -13.03
CA ILE A 71 0.11 8.95 -12.05
C ILE A 71 0.79 10.14 -12.72
N SER A 72 0.57 11.34 -12.19
CA SER A 72 1.19 12.57 -12.68
C SER A 72 2.71 12.51 -12.59
N LYS A 73 3.42 13.06 -13.58
CA LYS A 73 4.89 13.12 -13.58
C LYS A 73 5.49 13.85 -12.36
N GLY A 74 4.73 14.74 -11.71
CA GLY A 74 5.16 15.43 -10.50
C GLY A 74 4.78 14.72 -9.19
N ALA A 75 4.21 13.52 -9.25
CA ALA A 75 3.92 12.72 -8.06
C ALA A 75 5.14 11.88 -7.66
N HIS A 76 5.35 11.74 -6.35
CA HIS A 76 6.38 10.88 -5.78
C HIS A 76 5.74 9.71 -5.01
N ILE A 77 6.22 8.50 -5.24
CA ILE A 77 5.76 7.29 -4.56
C ILE A 77 6.98 6.53 -4.07
N ASP A 78 6.97 6.16 -2.80
CA ASP A 78 8.07 5.44 -2.17
C ASP A 78 7.95 3.90 -2.27
N GLU A 79 9.07 3.24 -1.97
CA GLU A 79 9.24 1.79 -2.06
C GLU A 79 8.16 0.98 -1.30
N GLY A 80 7.81 -0.18 -1.83
CA GLY A 80 6.83 -1.11 -1.27
C GLY A 80 5.38 -0.66 -1.39
N SER A 81 5.15 0.54 -1.95
CA SER A 81 3.80 1.05 -2.15
C SER A 81 3.14 0.44 -3.38
N GLN A 82 1.83 0.32 -3.34
CA GLN A 82 1.03 -0.32 -4.38
C GLN A 82 -0.11 0.60 -4.80
N VAL A 83 -0.27 0.78 -6.10
CA VAL A 83 -1.33 1.60 -6.72
C VAL A 83 -2.17 0.73 -7.63
N PHE A 84 -3.44 0.59 -7.33
CA PHE A 84 -4.34 -0.33 -8.02
C PHE A 84 -5.06 0.30 -9.23
N HIS A 85 -5.96 -0.47 -9.84
CA HIS A 85 -6.64 -0.10 -11.08
C HIS A 85 -7.50 1.17 -10.91
N GLY A 86 -7.49 2.03 -11.92
CA GLY A 86 -8.34 3.23 -11.98
C GLY A 86 -8.00 4.30 -10.95
N VAL A 87 -6.89 4.16 -10.24
CA VAL A 87 -6.41 5.22 -9.33
C VAL A 87 -5.91 6.40 -10.16
N THR A 88 -6.29 7.60 -9.71
CA THR A 88 -5.74 8.87 -10.21
C THR A 88 -4.92 9.54 -9.12
N ILE A 89 -3.66 9.85 -9.41
CA ILE A 89 -2.73 10.56 -8.53
C ILE A 89 -2.28 11.83 -9.25
N ASN A 90 -2.65 12.99 -8.72
CA ASN A 90 -2.39 14.27 -9.31
C ASN A 90 -1.01 14.85 -8.94
N LYS A 91 -0.72 16.06 -9.42
CA LYS A 91 0.58 16.72 -9.30
C LYS A 91 0.97 16.97 -7.84
N ASN A 92 2.28 16.90 -7.55
CA ASN A 92 2.89 17.16 -6.25
C ASN A 92 2.39 16.24 -5.11
N VAL A 93 1.72 15.14 -5.43
CA VAL A 93 1.35 14.14 -4.41
C VAL A 93 2.60 13.41 -3.93
N ASN A 94 2.70 13.25 -2.60
CA ASN A 94 3.77 12.48 -1.96
C ASN A 94 3.18 11.27 -1.23
N ILE A 95 3.56 10.06 -1.65
CA ILE A 95 3.13 8.79 -1.03
C ILE A 95 4.35 8.11 -0.43
N GLY A 96 4.35 7.97 0.88
CA GLY A 96 5.41 7.32 1.64
C GLY A 96 5.46 5.81 1.45
N LYS A 97 6.45 5.17 2.09
CA LYS A 97 6.73 3.75 1.97
C LYS A 97 5.58 2.85 2.41
N ASN A 98 5.46 1.69 1.75
CA ASN A 98 4.55 0.62 2.15
C ASN A 98 3.07 1.02 2.20
N CYS A 99 2.65 1.99 1.40
CA CYS A 99 1.26 2.41 1.28
C CYS A 99 0.48 1.55 0.28
N ILE A 100 -0.83 1.52 0.45
CA ILE A 100 -1.76 0.95 -0.52
C ILE A 100 -2.73 2.03 -0.96
N ILE A 101 -2.81 2.30 -2.26
CA ILE A 101 -3.84 3.14 -2.88
C ILE A 101 -4.72 2.22 -3.69
N ASN A 102 -5.90 1.93 -3.17
CA ASN A 102 -6.77 0.91 -3.75
C ASN A 102 -7.60 1.46 -4.91
N SER A 103 -8.22 0.55 -5.64
CA SER A 103 -8.88 0.79 -6.93
C SER A 103 -9.84 1.99 -6.92
N ASN A 104 -9.83 2.75 -8.01
CA ASN A 104 -10.71 3.90 -8.27
C ASN A 104 -10.63 5.02 -7.22
N SER A 105 -9.55 5.12 -6.47
CA SER A 105 -9.32 6.26 -5.58
C SER A 105 -8.77 7.46 -6.34
N LEU A 106 -9.18 8.65 -5.93
CA LEU A 106 -8.70 9.93 -6.45
C LEU A 106 -7.88 10.62 -5.37
N ILE A 107 -6.62 10.92 -5.69
CA ILE A 107 -5.70 11.66 -4.83
C ILE A 107 -5.38 12.97 -5.55
N GLU A 108 -5.94 14.04 -5.05
CA GLU A 108 -5.79 15.37 -5.62
C GLU A 108 -4.40 15.97 -5.32
N HIS A 109 -4.11 17.13 -5.97
CA HIS A 109 -2.82 17.80 -5.91
C HIS A 109 -2.36 18.15 -4.49
N ASP A 110 -1.04 18.17 -4.29
CA ASP A 110 -0.37 18.56 -3.04
C ASP A 110 -0.74 17.70 -1.82
N VAL A 111 -1.31 16.50 -2.03
CA VAL A 111 -1.63 15.57 -0.95
C VAL A 111 -0.38 14.84 -0.46
N ILE A 112 -0.25 14.69 0.86
CA ILE A 112 0.80 13.91 1.50
C ILE A 112 0.15 12.70 2.18
N ILE A 113 0.59 11.50 1.82
CA ILE A 113 0.19 10.24 2.48
C ILE A 113 1.44 9.64 3.10
N GLU A 114 1.52 9.68 4.43
CA GLU A 114 2.67 9.13 5.15
C GLU A 114 2.68 7.60 5.15
N LYS A 115 3.85 7.02 5.44
CA LYS A 115 4.14 5.58 5.34
C LYS A 115 3.14 4.67 6.05
N ASN A 116 3.04 3.42 5.57
CA ASN A 116 2.20 2.35 6.11
C ASN A 116 0.71 2.68 6.14
N SER A 117 0.24 3.61 5.31
CA SER A 117 -1.16 4.00 5.25
C SER A 117 -1.88 3.26 4.14
N GLN A 118 -3.18 3.04 4.31
CA GLN A 118 -4.02 2.43 3.30
C GLN A 118 -5.21 3.32 2.96
N ILE A 119 -5.32 3.64 1.69
CA ILE A 119 -6.47 4.33 1.10
C ILE A 119 -7.29 3.26 0.39
N SER A 120 -8.50 3.02 0.89
CA SER A 120 -9.38 1.95 0.38
C SER A 120 -10.09 2.35 -0.92
N THR A 121 -10.82 1.41 -1.49
CA THR A 121 -11.47 1.55 -2.80
C THR A 121 -12.38 2.79 -2.89
N GLY A 122 -12.20 3.57 -3.96
CA GLY A 122 -13.08 4.70 -4.28
C GLY A 122 -13.01 5.87 -3.30
N VAL A 123 -11.94 5.99 -2.54
CA VAL A 123 -11.72 7.16 -1.67
C VAL A 123 -11.36 8.39 -2.49
N ILE A 124 -11.88 9.54 -2.10
CA ILE A 124 -11.51 10.84 -2.65
C ILE A 124 -10.78 11.63 -1.57
N ILE A 125 -9.55 12.05 -1.86
CA ILE A 125 -8.76 12.94 -1.01
C ILE A 125 -8.53 14.22 -1.81
N ASN A 126 -9.20 15.30 -1.40
CA ASN A 126 -9.07 16.59 -2.06
C ASN A 126 -7.72 17.27 -1.72
N GLY A 127 -7.44 18.36 -2.43
CA GLY A 127 -6.13 18.98 -2.45
C GLY A 127 -5.57 19.38 -1.09
N SER A 128 -4.25 19.35 -0.98
CA SER A 128 -3.49 19.80 0.21
C SER A 128 -3.80 19.06 1.51
N CYS A 129 -4.38 17.85 1.42
CA CYS A 129 -4.60 17.01 2.60
C CYS A 129 -3.30 16.33 3.06
N LYS A 130 -3.18 16.12 4.36
CA LYS A 130 -2.12 15.31 4.96
C LYS A 130 -2.70 14.13 5.71
N ILE A 131 -2.27 12.92 5.33
CA ILE A 131 -2.66 11.67 5.98
C ILE A 131 -1.46 11.15 6.78
N GLY A 132 -1.55 11.20 8.09
CA GLY A 132 -0.48 10.75 8.98
C GLY A 132 -0.22 9.24 8.87
N GLU A 133 0.97 8.83 9.28
CA GLU A 133 1.44 7.44 9.16
C GLU A 133 0.51 6.42 9.84
N ASN A 134 0.53 5.18 9.34
CA ASN A 134 -0.27 4.06 9.85
C ASN A 134 -1.78 4.33 9.85
N SER A 135 -2.29 5.15 8.93
CA SER A 135 -3.70 5.50 8.85
C SER A 135 -4.45 4.61 7.85
N PHE A 136 -5.72 4.41 8.12
CA PHE A 136 -6.64 3.68 7.26
C PHE A 136 -7.82 4.58 6.89
N ILE A 137 -8.06 4.73 5.59
CA ILE A 137 -9.21 5.48 5.07
C ILE A 137 -10.16 4.47 4.41
N GLY A 138 -11.34 4.33 5.00
CA GLY A 138 -12.37 3.38 4.56
C GLY A 138 -12.93 3.72 3.18
N SER A 139 -13.38 2.69 2.47
CA SER A 139 -13.89 2.80 1.10
C SER A 139 -14.96 3.88 0.95
N ARG A 140 -14.94 4.58 -0.20
CA ARG A 140 -15.89 5.65 -0.54
C ARG A 140 -15.96 6.81 0.45
N SER A 141 -14.93 7.00 1.27
CA SER A 141 -14.79 8.20 2.08
C SER A 141 -14.32 9.38 1.24
N VAL A 142 -14.74 10.58 1.63
CA VAL A 142 -14.35 11.85 1.02
C VAL A 142 -13.72 12.73 2.08
N LEU A 143 -12.50 13.20 1.84
CA LEU A 143 -11.85 14.22 2.64
C LEU A 143 -11.91 15.54 1.91
N ARG A 144 -12.41 16.59 2.57
CA ARG A 144 -12.37 17.96 2.05
C ARG A 144 -10.91 18.42 1.92
N GLU A 145 -10.67 19.46 1.16
CA GLU A 145 -9.34 20.07 1.03
C GLU A 145 -8.76 20.55 2.37
N ASN A 146 -7.45 20.54 2.49
CA ASN A 146 -6.67 20.98 3.65
C ASN A 146 -6.90 20.15 4.94
N ILE A 147 -7.48 18.97 4.85
CA ILE A 147 -7.62 18.07 6.02
C ILE A 147 -6.25 17.53 6.44
N ASN A 148 -5.98 17.62 7.74
CA ASN A 148 -4.78 17.05 8.35
C ASN A 148 -5.17 15.95 9.35
N LEU A 149 -5.04 14.68 8.92
CA LEU A 149 -5.27 13.53 9.77
C LEU A 149 -3.99 13.15 10.53
N LYS A 150 -4.13 12.99 11.85
CA LYS A 150 -3.03 12.53 12.70
C LYS A 150 -2.62 11.08 12.34
N LYS A 151 -1.42 10.70 12.78
CA LYS A 151 -0.97 9.29 12.72
C LYS A 151 -1.96 8.34 13.39
N ASN A 152 -2.06 7.12 12.88
CA ASN A 152 -2.95 6.07 13.36
C ASN A 152 -4.44 6.42 13.24
N SER A 153 -4.82 7.32 12.34
CA SER A 153 -6.22 7.64 12.08
C SER A 153 -6.93 6.46 11.43
N PHE A 154 -8.16 6.20 11.87
CA PHE A 154 -9.05 5.21 11.28
C PHE A 154 -10.34 5.88 10.85
N ILE A 155 -10.52 6.04 9.55
CA ILE A 155 -11.72 6.61 8.95
C ILE A 155 -12.62 5.46 8.50
N LYS A 156 -13.86 5.45 8.97
CA LYS A 156 -14.86 4.43 8.58
C LYS A 156 -15.24 4.58 7.11
N ILE A 157 -15.79 3.49 6.56
CA ILE A 157 -16.36 3.46 5.20
C ILE A 157 -17.43 4.54 5.02
N GLY A 158 -17.45 5.22 3.88
CA GLY A 158 -18.45 6.21 3.51
C GLY A 158 -18.42 7.51 4.33
N SER A 159 -17.33 7.79 5.05
CA SER A 159 -17.21 9.01 5.86
C SER A 159 -16.97 10.25 5.01
N ILE A 160 -17.54 11.38 5.42
CA ILE A 160 -17.24 12.71 4.89
C ILE A 160 -16.52 13.50 5.98
N ILE A 161 -15.28 13.87 5.73
CA ILE A 161 -14.43 14.63 6.66
C ILE A 161 -14.35 16.07 6.16
N LYS A 162 -14.84 16.98 7.00
CA LYS A 162 -14.97 18.42 6.71
C LYS A 162 -13.99 19.24 7.53
#